data_61e219c61ca082fc1359fa2a7d19090d
#
_entry.id   61e219c61ca082fc1359fa2a7d19090d
#
_cell.length_a   1.000
_cell.length_b   1.000
_cell.length_c   1.000
_cell.angle_alpha   90.00
_cell.angle_beta   90.00
_cell.angle_gamma   90.00
#
_symmetry.space_group_name_H-M   'P 1'
#
loop_
_entity.id
_entity.type
_entity.pdbx_description
1 polymer ?
#
loop_
_entity_poly.entity_id
_entity_poly.type
_entity_poly.pdbx_seq_one_letter_code
_entity_poly.pdbx_strand_id
1 'polypeptide(L)'
;MCRMPNDHNPPGGISTRLVSFSADSAGPPGVNDYGSFAGAYAASNETSFVNAYYERPAMLALAADVAGRRILDAGCGSGPLLLALRERGAIVTGFDKSAGMVELARRRLGDDAGLLVAELGSPLPLPDDTFDDVTASLVLHYLEDWGPALAELRRVLKPGGRLILSVDHPFAENLWHREAGLKPEYSATYNYVVEWTVDGQTVLLRFWTRPLHAMTDAFTAAGFRITVISEPPVTPDTPRELLPLNVADRQWIPCFLFFVLEAV
;
A
#
# COMPACT_ATOMS: atom_id res chain seq x y z
N MET A 1 -1.83 -7.05 3.65
CA MET A 1 -0.49 -7.51 4.08
C MET A 1 -0.49 -9.01 4.12
N CYS A 2 0.38 -9.68 3.37
CA CYS A 2 0.46 -11.14 3.37
C CYS A 2 0.80 -11.61 4.79
N ARG A 3 -0.21 -12.09 5.49
CA ARG A 3 -0.09 -12.51 6.88
C ARG A 3 0.08 -14.00 6.93
N MET A 4 1.20 -14.40 7.51
CA MET A 4 1.47 -15.80 7.74
C MET A 4 0.70 -16.30 8.94
N PRO A 5 0.15 -17.53 8.91
CA PRO A 5 -0.32 -18.19 10.12
C PRO A 5 0.84 -18.28 11.11
N ASN A 6 0.53 -17.97 12.37
CA ASN A 6 1.39 -17.99 13.55
C ASN A 6 2.66 -18.87 13.46
N ASP A 7 3.76 -18.32 13.99
CA ASP A 7 4.93 -18.96 14.59
C ASP A 7 6.33 -18.77 13.96
N HIS A 8 6.46 -18.05 12.82
CA HIS A 8 7.81 -17.75 12.34
C HIS A 8 7.93 -16.30 11.93
N ASN A 9 8.04 -15.40 12.93
CA ASN A 9 8.53 -14.05 12.70
C ASN A 9 10.05 -14.11 12.50
N PRO A 10 10.60 -13.71 11.36
CA PRO A 10 12.02 -13.53 11.22
C PRO A 10 12.51 -12.49 12.24
N PRO A 11 13.74 -12.57 12.74
CA PRO A 11 14.28 -11.58 13.65
C PRO A 11 14.10 -10.16 13.09
N GLY A 12 13.43 -9.25 13.82
CA GLY A 12 13.09 -7.89 13.35
C GLY A 12 11.78 -7.76 12.58
N GLY A 13 10.98 -8.81 12.43
CA GLY A 13 9.69 -8.79 11.74
C GLY A 13 8.55 -8.17 12.56
N ILE A 14 7.49 -7.72 11.86
CA ILE A 14 6.26 -7.25 12.49
C ILE A 14 5.46 -8.44 13.00
N SER A 15 5.23 -8.53 14.32
CA SER A 15 4.26 -9.47 14.89
C SER A 15 2.84 -8.92 14.67
N THR A 16 1.95 -9.77 14.17
CA THR A 16 0.57 -9.38 13.84
C THR A 16 -0.43 -10.26 14.57
N ARG A 17 -1.37 -9.64 15.30
CA ARG A 17 -2.47 -10.33 15.97
C ARG A 17 -3.81 -9.72 15.56
N LEU A 18 -4.76 -10.54 15.12
CA LEU A 18 -6.13 -10.09 14.86
C LEU A 18 -6.83 -9.74 16.18
N VAL A 19 -7.39 -8.54 16.28
CA VAL A 19 -8.06 -8.01 17.49
C VAL A 19 -9.56 -8.02 17.32
N SER A 20 -10.07 -7.53 16.21
CA SER A 20 -11.51 -7.46 15.95
C SER A 20 -11.81 -7.56 14.45
N PHE A 21 -13.06 -7.94 14.18
CA PHE A 21 -13.64 -8.06 12.86
C PHE A 21 -15.06 -7.49 12.93
N SER A 22 -15.40 -6.53 12.06
CA SER A 22 -16.71 -5.87 12.06
C SER A 22 -17.08 -5.35 10.68
N ALA A 23 -18.37 -5.27 10.41
CA ALA A 23 -18.92 -4.50 9.30
C ALA A 23 -19.09 -3.00 9.65
N ASP A 24 -18.99 -2.63 10.93
CA ASP A 24 -19.21 -1.25 11.40
C ASP A 24 -17.91 -0.43 11.32
N SER A 25 -18.04 0.85 10.94
CA SER A 25 -16.92 1.79 10.81
C SER A 25 -16.36 2.30 12.14
N ALA A 26 -17.06 2.08 13.26
CA ALA A 26 -16.62 2.53 14.59
C ALA A 26 -15.50 1.63 15.14
N GLY A 27 -14.34 2.20 15.39
CA GLY A 27 -13.21 1.50 16.01
C GLY A 27 -12.61 2.27 17.17
N PRO A 28 -11.68 1.66 17.92
CA PRO A 28 -11.03 2.30 19.05
C PRO A 28 -10.28 3.58 18.63
N PRO A 29 -10.14 4.58 19.52
CA PRO A 29 -9.34 5.77 19.24
C PRO A 29 -7.86 5.39 19.02
N GLY A 30 -7.14 6.21 18.22
CA GLY A 30 -5.71 5.98 17.94
C GLY A 30 -5.38 4.90 16.90
N VAL A 31 -6.38 4.39 16.20
CA VAL A 31 -6.18 3.45 15.09
C VAL A 31 -5.51 4.15 13.90
N ASN A 32 -4.56 3.46 13.27
CA ASN A 32 -3.76 3.96 12.13
C ASN A 32 -2.87 5.18 12.47
N ASP A 33 -2.39 5.28 13.71
CA ASP A 33 -1.40 6.28 14.10
C ASP A 33 0.02 5.78 13.81
N TYR A 34 0.51 6.04 12.61
CA TYR A 34 1.88 5.75 12.20
C TYR A 34 2.93 6.71 12.80
N GLY A 35 2.49 7.85 13.33
CA GLY A 35 3.40 8.86 13.88
C GLY A 35 4.19 8.36 15.09
N SER A 36 3.53 7.59 15.96
CA SER A 36 4.10 7.08 17.21
C SER A 36 5.21 6.04 17.01
N PHE A 37 5.23 5.31 15.87
CA PHE A 37 6.21 4.25 15.59
C PHE A 37 6.86 4.35 14.19
N ALA A 38 6.81 5.52 13.59
CA ALA A 38 7.27 5.75 12.21
C ALA A 38 8.70 5.22 11.95
N GLY A 39 9.63 5.42 12.89
CA GLY A 39 11.01 4.96 12.75
C GLY A 39 11.14 3.44 12.71
N ALA A 40 10.48 2.74 13.64
CA ALA A 40 10.50 1.29 13.73
C ALA A 40 9.83 0.65 12.48
N TYR A 41 8.69 1.19 12.05
CA TYR A 41 8.02 0.74 10.83
C TYR A 41 8.89 0.97 9.59
N ALA A 42 9.50 2.16 9.44
CA ALA A 42 10.35 2.46 8.30
C ALA A 42 11.54 1.48 8.20
N ALA A 43 12.20 1.19 9.34
CA ALA A 43 13.29 0.22 9.38
C ALA A 43 12.82 -1.19 8.98
N SER A 44 11.67 -1.65 9.47
CA SER A 44 11.09 -2.94 9.11
C SER A 44 10.70 -3.00 7.62
N ASN A 45 10.14 -1.93 7.05
CA ASN A 45 9.74 -1.85 5.64
C ASN A 45 10.93 -2.01 4.67
N GLU A 46 12.16 -1.57 5.07
CA GLU A 46 13.36 -1.69 4.25
C GLU A 46 13.81 -3.15 4.04
N THR A 47 13.54 -4.02 4.99
CA THR A 47 14.08 -5.38 5.01
C THR A 47 13.00 -6.46 4.96
N SER A 48 11.73 -6.10 5.12
CA SER A 48 10.66 -7.08 5.13
C SER A 48 10.48 -7.73 3.77
N PHE A 49 10.25 -9.03 3.78
CA PHE A 49 9.97 -9.81 2.59
C PHE A 49 8.86 -9.16 1.72
N VAL A 50 7.75 -8.81 2.34
CA VAL A 50 6.56 -8.34 1.63
C VAL A 50 6.75 -6.97 0.97
N ASN A 51 7.49 -6.06 1.59
CA ASN A 51 7.68 -4.71 1.06
C ASN A 51 8.93 -4.61 0.17
N ALA A 52 10.09 -5.11 0.64
CA ALA A 52 11.35 -4.91 -0.04
C ALA A 52 11.58 -5.87 -1.22
N TYR A 53 11.08 -7.10 -1.13
CA TYR A 53 11.35 -8.16 -2.11
C TYR A 53 10.14 -8.59 -2.94
N TYR A 54 8.94 -8.12 -2.61
CA TYR A 54 7.73 -8.47 -3.36
C TYR A 54 6.99 -7.23 -3.87
N GLU A 55 6.44 -6.39 -2.99
CA GLU A 55 5.56 -5.29 -3.38
C GLU A 55 6.31 -4.20 -4.17
N ARG A 56 7.36 -3.63 -3.60
CA ARG A 56 8.11 -2.53 -4.23
C ARG A 56 8.71 -2.90 -5.58
N PRO A 57 9.38 -4.06 -5.74
CA PRO A 57 9.82 -4.51 -7.06
C PRO A 57 8.70 -4.65 -8.09
N ALA A 58 7.52 -5.14 -7.68
CA ALA A 58 6.36 -5.26 -8.56
C ALA A 58 5.83 -3.89 -8.99
N MET A 59 5.69 -2.93 -8.06
CA MET A 59 5.30 -1.55 -8.37
C MET A 59 6.27 -0.90 -9.36
N LEU A 60 7.57 -1.08 -9.14
CA LEU A 60 8.60 -0.55 -10.03
C LEU A 60 8.62 -1.21 -11.42
N ALA A 61 8.29 -2.49 -11.51
CA ALA A 61 8.14 -3.19 -12.78
C ALA A 61 6.92 -2.67 -13.56
N LEU A 62 5.79 -2.43 -12.89
CA LEU A 62 4.58 -1.87 -13.49
C LEU A 62 4.75 -0.40 -13.88
N ALA A 63 5.54 0.37 -13.13
CA ALA A 63 5.87 1.75 -13.49
C ALA A 63 6.68 1.83 -14.80
N ALA A 64 7.48 0.80 -15.10
CA ALA A 64 8.31 0.67 -16.30
C ALA A 64 9.31 1.83 -16.47
N ASP A 65 9.40 2.47 -17.65
CA ASP A 65 10.24 3.64 -17.88
C ASP A 65 9.56 4.89 -17.31
N VAL A 66 10.22 5.52 -16.34
CA VAL A 66 9.74 6.71 -15.62
C VAL A 66 10.66 7.91 -15.81
N ALA A 67 11.70 7.81 -16.64
CA ALA A 67 12.66 8.89 -16.83
C ALA A 67 11.96 10.17 -17.33
N GLY A 68 12.15 11.27 -16.60
CA GLY A 68 11.54 12.57 -16.89
C GLY A 68 10.03 12.68 -16.57
N ARG A 69 9.37 11.62 -16.13
CA ARG A 69 7.95 11.65 -15.74
C ARG A 69 7.75 12.30 -14.38
N ARG A 70 6.70 13.10 -14.25
CA ARG A 70 6.27 13.67 -12.97
C ARG A 70 5.38 12.66 -12.27
N ILE A 71 5.81 12.18 -11.11
CA ILE A 71 5.12 11.13 -10.36
C ILE A 71 4.73 11.64 -8.98
N LEU A 72 3.46 11.43 -8.62
CA LEU A 72 2.94 11.62 -7.27
C LEU A 72 2.85 10.26 -6.57
N ASP A 73 3.41 10.13 -5.37
CA ASP A 73 3.23 8.95 -4.52
C ASP A 73 2.24 9.27 -3.38
N ALA A 74 1.07 8.66 -3.45
CA ALA A 74 -0.03 8.85 -2.51
C ALA A 74 0.13 7.89 -1.32
N GLY A 75 0.33 8.43 -0.13
CA GLY A 75 0.67 7.65 1.05
C GLY A 75 2.12 7.16 1.00
N CYS A 76 3.05 8.07 0.71
CA CYS A 76 4.45 7.75 0.42
C CYS A 76 5.24 7.15 1.61
N GLY A 77 4.68 7.21 2.82
CA GLY A 77 5.35 6.76 4.03
C GLY A 77 6.72 7.42 4.20
N SER A 78 7.74 6.63 4.55
CA SER A 78 9.14 7.09 4.65
C SER A 78 9.87 7.24 3.30
N GLY A 79 9.17 7.12 2.16
CA GLY A 79 9.65 7.41 0.82
C GLY A 79 10.50 6.35 0.11
N PRO A 80 10.45 5.04 0.43
CA PRO A 80 11.29 4.05 -0.23
C PRO A 80 10.96 3.86 -1.72
N LEU A 81 9.67 3.89 -2.09
CA LEU A 81 9.25 3.82 -3.49
C LEU A 81 9.61 5.11 -4.23
N LEU A 82 9.39 6.28 -3.61
CA LEU A 82 9.80 7.57 -4.18
C LEU A 82 11.29 7.63 -4.50
N LEU A 83 12.14 7.17 -3.58
CA LEU A 83 13.58 7.12 -3.83
C LEU A 83 13.90 6.27 -5.06
N ALA A 84 13.36 5.06 -5.13
CA ALA A 84 13.62 4.15 -6.24
C ALA A 84 13.11 4.68 -7.59
N LEU A 85 11.98 5.42 -7.61
CA LEU A 85 11.48 6.10 -8.81
C LEU A 85 12.39 7.26 -9.21
N ARG A 86 12.86 8.06 -8.26
CA ARG A 86 13.81 9.17 -8.51
C ARG A 86 15.14 8.66 -9.06
N GLU A 87 15.67 7.57 -8.53
CA GLU A 87 16.89 6.92 -9.03
C GLU A 87 16.75 6.43 -10.48
N ARG A 88 15.51 6.19 -10.93
CA ARG A 88 15.16 5.87 -12.33
C ARG A 88 14.89 7.12 -13.17
N GLY A 89 15.17 8.32 -12.66
CA GLY A 89 15.03 9.59 -13.37
C GLY A 89 13.66 10.25 -13.31
N ALA A 90 12.74 9.79 -12.45
CA ALA A 90 11.45 10.44 -12.26
C ALA A 90 11.60 11.76 -11.47
N ILE A 91 10.70 12.72 -11.74
CA ILE A 91 10.49 13.94 -10.95
C ILE A 91 9.40 13.61 -9.93
N VAL A 92 9.79 13.46 -8.66
CA VAL A 92 8.91 12.89 -7.64
C VAL A 92 8.30 13.93 -6.71
N THR A 93 7.05 13.72 -6.37
CA THR A 93 6.28 14.40 -5.32
C THR A 93 5.62 13.33 -4.48
N GLY A 94 5.48 13.52 -3.17
CA GLY A 94 4.81 12.56 -2.32
C GLY A 94 4.04 13.22 -1.19
N PHE A 95 3.02 12.55 -0.70
CA PHE A 95 2.33 12.95 0.52
C PHE A 95 2.00 11.77 1.41
N ASP A 96 1.94 12.05 2.70
CA ASP A 96 1.47 11.11 3.72
C ASP A 96 0.73 11.90 4.81
N LYS A 97 -0.23 11.25 5.48
CA LYS A 97 -0.95 11.88 6.60
C LYS A 97 -0.08 12.02 7.85
N SER A 98 0.92 11.16 8.01
CA SER A 98 1.84 11.16 9.13
C SER A 98 2.98 12.14 8.90
N ALA A 99 3.02 13.22 9.68
CA ALA A 99 4.14 14.17 9.64
C ALA A 99 5.49 13.48 9.96
N GLY A 100 5.48 12.46 10.83
CA GLY A 100 6.68 11.66 11.14
C GLY A 100 7.18 10.88 9.93
N MET A 101 6.28 10.31 9.12
CA MET A 101 6.64 9.63 7.88
C MET A 101 7.19 10.62 6.84
N VAL A 102 6.55 11.78 6.66
CA VAL A 102 7.01 12.83 5.74
C VAL A 102 8.40 13.34 6.13
N GLU A 103 8.68 13.47 7.42
CA GLU A 103 10.01 13.86 7.90
C GLU A 103 11.07 12.79 7.60
N LEU A 104 10.75 11.50 7.74
CA LEU A 104 11.64 10.41 7.33
C LEU A 104 11.87 10.40 5.80
N ALA A 105 10.81 10.64 5.03
CA ALA A 105 10.92 10.77 3.57
C ALA A 105 11.82 11.96 3.18
N ARG A 106 11.71 13.11 3.87
CA ARG A 106 12.55 14.28 3.63
C ARG A 106 14.03 14.00 3.93
N ARG A 107 14.34 13.29 5.01
CA ARG A 107 15.71 12.86 5.31
C ARG A 107 16.29 11.93 4.24
N ARG A 108 15.44 11.10 3.63
CA ARG A 108 15.82 10.17 2.57
C ARG A 108 16.04 10.84 1.22
N LEU A 109 15.14 11.76 0.87
CA LEU A 109 15.06 12.35 -0.46
C LEU A 109 15.72 13.73 -0.55
N GLY A 110 15.97 14.41 0.57
CA GLY A 110 16.42 15.80 0.60
C GLY A 110 15.26 16.80 0.46
N ASP A 111 15.59 18.09 0.61
CA ASP A 111 14.60 19.18 0.68
C ASP A 111 14.01 19.56 -0.69
N ASP A 112 14.62 19.13 -1.78
CA ASP A 112 14.19 19.36 -3.16
C ASP A 112 13.03 18.46 -3.61
N ALA A 113 12.74 17.40 -2.87
CA ALA A 113 11.56 16.58 -3.11
C ALA A 113 10.29 17.30 -2.64
N GLY A 114 9.27 17.32 -3.48
CA GLY A 114 7.96 17.93 -3.20
C GLY A 114 7.16 17.10 -2.19
N LEU A 115 7.48 17.19 -0.88
CA LEU A 115 6.87 16.37 0.17
C LEU A 115 5.84 17.16 0.97
N LEU A 116 4.63 16.61 1.12
CA LEU A 116 3.48 17.25 1.76
C LEU A 116 2.92 16.38 2.90
N VAL A 117 2.43 17.02 3.95
CA VAL A 117 1.54 16.36 4.91
C VAL A 117 0.11 16.58 4.43
N ALA A 118 -0.53 15.51 3.97
CA ALA A 118 -1.90 15.54 3.46
C ALA A 118 -2.57 14.18 3.64
N GLU A 119 -3.89 14.16 3.70
CA GLU A 119 -4.68 12.95 3.90
C GLU A 119 -5.35 12.53 2.58
N LEU A 120 -5.20 11.26 2.23
CA LEU A 120 -5.84 10.65 1.07
C LEU A 120 -7.37 10.64 1.26
N GLY A 121 -8.10 11.13 0.25
CA GLY A 121 -9.54 11.31 0.32
C GLY A 121 -9.97 12.73 0.73
N SER A 122 -9.03 13.59 1.15
CA SER A 122 -9.24 15.03 1.31
C SER A 122 -8.71 15.79 0.09
N PRO A 123 -9.20 17.02 -0.18
CA PRO A 123 -8.67 17.85 -1.26
C PRO A 123 -7.17 18.09 -1.11
N LEU A 124 -6.40 17.74 -2.14
CA LEU A 124 -4.95 17.91 -2.14
C LEU A 124 -4.56 19.32 -2.61
N PRO A 125 -3.58 19.97 -1.97
CA PRO A 125 -3.09 21.30 -2.40
C PRO A 125 -2.18 21.19 -3.64
N LEU A 126 -2.64 20.43 -4.64
CA LEU A 126 -1.95 20.14 -5.89
C LEU A 126 -2.84 20.55 -7.07
N PRO A 127 -2.27 21.13 -8.13
CA PRO A 127 -3.05 21.54 -9.30
C PRO A 127 -3.54 20.33 -10.10
N ASP A 128 -4.61 20.55 -10.88
CA ASP A 128 -5.14 19.58 -11.82
C ASP A 128 -4.12 19.23 -12.90
N ASP A 129 -4.28 18.10 -13.55
CA ASP A 129 -3.54 17.66 -14.75
C ASP A 129 -2.01 17.84 -14.67
N THR A 130 -1.43 17.58 -13.49
CA THR A 130 -0.02 17.87 -13.20
C THR A 130 0.88 16.67 -13.39
N PHE A 131 0.42 15.48 -13.02
CA PHE A 131 1.24 14.30 -12.95
C PHE A 131 1.02 13.37 -14.15
N ASP A 132 2.11 12.79 -14.64
CA ASP A 132 2.08 11.75 -15.67
C ASP A 132 1.66 10.40 -15.09
N ASP A 133 2.07 10.13 -13.84
CA ASP A 133 1.69 8.95 -13.07
C ASP A 133 1.41 9.31 -11.62
N VAL A 134 0.53 8.54 -11.00
CA VAL A 134 0.35 8.47 -9.55
C VAL A 134 0.66 7.04 -9.10
N THR A 135 1.41 6.88 -8.02
CA THR A 135 1.56 5.60 -7.32
C THR A 135 0.74 5.63 -6.03
N ALA A 136 0.13 4.49 -5.67
CA ALA A 136 -0.63 4.30 -4.43
C ALA A 136 -0.30 2.90 -3.87
N SER A 137 0.83 2.82 -3.18
CA SER A 137 1.40 1.58 -2.66
C SER A 137 0.79 1.26 -1.30
N LEU A 138 -0.01 0.18 -1.22
CA LEU A 138 -0.58 -0.35 0.03
C LEU A 138 -1.27 0.72 0.90
N VAL A 139 -2.02 1.63 0.30
CA VAL A 139 -2.65 2.75 1.01
C VAL A 139 -4.17 2.75 0.94
N LEU A 140 -4.79 2.29 -0.16
CA LEU A 140 -6.24 2.34 -0.32
C LEU A 140 -6.98 1.45 0.68
N HIS A 141 -6.37 0.38 1.16
CA HIS A 141 -6.99 -0.52 2.15
C HIS A 141 -7.21 0.12 3.53
N TYR A 142 -6.70 1.34 3.78
CA TYR A 142 -7.05 2.12 4.98
C TYR A 142 -8.39 2.85 4.87
N LEU A 143 -8.96 2.95 3.66
CA LEU A 143 -10.16 3.72 3.38
C LEU A 143 -11.40 2.83 3.25
N GLU A 144 -12.46 3.20 3.96
CA GLU A 144 -13.79 2.61 3.80
C GLU A 144 -14.39 2.94 2.44
N ASP A 145 -14.31 4.21 2.03
CA ASP A 145 -14.77 4.70 0.74
C ASP A 145 -13.57 5.15 -0.11
N TRP A 146 -13.45 4.56 -1.30
CA TRP A 146 -12.41 4.92 -2.25
C TRP A 146 -12.77 6.10 -3.16
N GLY A 147 -14.07 6.42 -3.25
CA GLY A 147 -14.58 7.43 -4.19
C GLY A 147 -13.85 8.78 -4.09
N PRO A 148 -13.83 9.44 -2.92
CA PRO A 148 -13.14 10.73 -2.75
C PRO A 148 -11.65 10.66 -3.07
N ALA A 149 -10.97 9.59 -2.64
CA ALA A 149 -9.54 9.39 -2.91
C ALA A 149 -9.26 9.23 -4.40
N LEU A 150 -10.01 8.36 -5.08
CA LEU A 150 -9.83 8.11 -6.51
C LEU A 150 -10.17 9.36 -7.34
N ALA A 151 -11.18 10.15 -6.94
CA ALA A 151 -11.52 11.41 -7.61
C ALA A 151 -10.36 12.41 -7.53
N GLU A 152 -9.72 12.58 -6.36
CA GLU A 152 -8.58 13.46 -6.20
C GLU A 152 -7.34 12.97 -6.99
N LEU A 153 -7.04 11.67 -6.95
CA LEU A 153 -5.95 11.11 -7.73
C LEU A 153 -6.21 11.26 -9.24
N ARG A 154 -7.48 11.11 -9.69
CA ARG A 154 -7.86 11.37 -11.07
C ARG A 154 -7.70 12.83 -11.47
N ARG A 155 -8.08 13.77 -10.59
CA ARG A 155 -7.98 15.21 -10.83
C ARG A 155 -6.53 15.67 -11.06
N VAL A 156 -5.59 15.18 -10.26
CA VAL A 156 -4.17 15.58 -10.37
C VAL A 156 -3.43 14.90 -11.52
N LEU A 157 -3.98 13.79 -12.05
CA LEU A 157 -3.44 13.10 -13.23
C LEU A 157 -3.80 13.83 -14.52
N LYS A 158 -2.83 13.95 -15.42
CA LYS A 158 -3.09 14.37 -16.80
C LYS A 158 -4.06 13.40 -17.50
N PRO A 159 -4.82 13.86 -18.50
CA PRO A 159 -5.55 12.94 -19.37
C PRO A 159 -4.60 11.89 -19.96
N GLY A 160 -4.99 10.61 -19.88
CA GLY A 160 -4.14 9.47 -20.26
C GLY A 160 -2.99 9.17 -19.29
N GLY A 161 -2.89 9.88 -18.17
CA GLY A 161 -1.98 9.56 -17.06
C GLY A 161 -2.36 8.26 -16.37
N ARG A 162 -1.42 7.66 -15.63
CA ARG A 162 -1.63 6.33 -15.02
C ARG A 162 -1.71 6.41 -13.50
N LEU A 163 -2.65 5.67 -12.92
CA LEU A 163 -2.63 5.31 -11.50
C LEU A 163 -2.12 3.87 -11.38
N ILE A 164 -0.99 3.68 -10.72
CA ILE A 164 -0.34 2.39 -10.46
C ILE A 164 -0.51 2.12 -8.97
N LEU A 165 -1.18 1.03 -8.63
CA LEU A 165 -1.51 0.77 -7.23
C LEU A 165 -1.36 -0.69 -6.84
N SER A 166 -1.12 -0.90 -5.56
CA SER A 166 -1.16 -2.20 -4.88
C SER A 166 -2.15 -2.16 -3.71
N VAL A 167 -2.84 -3.26 -3.51
CA VAL A 167 -3.76 -3.48 -2.38
C VAL A 167 -3.59 -4.89 -1.85
N ASP A 168 -4.05 -5.15 -0.63
CA ASP A 168 -4.18 -6.51 -0.12
C ASP A 168 -5.04 -7.34 -1.07
N HIS A 169 -4.60 -8.57 -1.37
CA HIS A 169 -5.31 -9.45 -2.28
C HIS A 169 -6.59 -9.97 -1.63
N PRO A 170 -7.79 -9.64 -2.16
CA PRO A 170 -9.05 -9.87 -1.45
C PRO A 170 -9.32 -11.35 -1.18
N PHE A 171 -8.90 -12.25 -2.08
CA PHE A 171 -9.05 -13.69 -1.87
C PHE A 171 -8.08 -14.21 -0.79
N ALA A 172 -6.84 -13.75 -0.80
CA ALA A 172 -5.85 -14.15 0.21
C ALA A 172 -6.25 -13.67 1.60
N GLU A 173 -6.75 -12.42 1.73
CA GLU A 173 -7.28 -11.89 2.99
C GLU A 173 -8.50 -12.69 3.48
N ASN A 174 -9.44 -13.03 2.59
CA ASN A 174 -10.60 -13.85 2.96
C ASN A 174 -10.18 -15.24 3.45
N LEU A 175 -9.22 -15.87 2.77
CA LEU A 175 -8.69 -17.18 3.16
C LEU A 175 -8.02 -17.10 4.53
N TRP A 176 -7.16 -16.10 4.76
CA TRP A 176 -6.51 -15.89 6.04
C TRP A 176 -7.50 -15.68 7.19
N HIS A 177 -8.55 -14.88 6.97
CA HIS A 177 -9.59 -14.68 7.97
C HIS A 177 -10.35 -15.96 8.31
N ARG A 178 -10.59 -16.82 7.30
CA ARG A 178 -11.22 -18.15 7.51
C ARG A 178 -10.32 -19.08 8.31
N GLU A 179 -9.02 -19.08 8.04
CA GLU A 179 -8.04 -19.85 8.82
C GLU A 179 -7.93 -19.35 10.27
N ALA A 180 -8.14 -18.06 10.50
CA ALA A 180 -8.27 -17.47 11.84
C ALA A 180 -9.63 -17.76 12.53
N GLY A 181 -10.48 -18.60 11.94
CA GLY A 181 -11.78 -19.00 12.51
C GLY A 181 -12.92 -18.01 12.26
N LEU A 182 -12.71 -16.97 11.46
CA LEU A 182 -13.75 -16.03 11.07
C LEU A 182 -14.58 -16.60 9.90
N LYS A 183 -15.75 -15.99 9.65
CA LYS A 183 -16.62 -16.36 8.53
C LYS A 183 -16.95 -15.11 7.70
N PRO A 184 -15.96 -14.47 7.07
CA PRO A 184 -16.23 -13.30 6.25
C PRO A 184 -17.03 -13.70 5.01
N GLU A 185 -17.96 -12.84 4.63
CA GLU A 185 -18.61 -12.92 3.33
C GLU A 185 -17.68 -12.25 2.30
N TYR A 186 -17.15 -13.03 1.35
CA TYR A 186 -16.19 -12.51 0.35
C TYR A 186 -16.75 -11.37 -0.49
N SER A 187 -18.05 -11.40 -0.78
CA SER A 187 -18.74 -10.38 -1.59
C SER A 187 -18.96 -9.05 -0.87
N ALA A 188 -18.76 -9.00 0.45
CA ALA A 188 -18.94 -7.80 1.25
C ALA A 188 -17.65 -7.01 1.47
N THR A 189 -17.79 -5.69 1.60
CA THR A 189 -16.73 -4.84 2.17
C THR A 189 -16.86 -4.85 3.68
N TYR A 190 -15.78 -5.11 4.39
CA TYR A 190 -15.73 -5.16 5.84
C TYR A 190 -14.37 -4.70 6.36
N ASN A 191 -14.30 -4.33 7.63
CA ASN A 191 -13.04 -3.98 8.25
C ASN A 191 -12.62 -4.99 9.33
N TYR A 192 -11.33 -4.97 9.61
CA TYR A 192 -10.76 -5.69 10.73
C TYR A 192 -9.63 -4.86 11.35
N VAL A 193 -9.41 -5.08 12.63
CA VAL A 193 -8.34 -4.41 13.39
C VAL A 193 -7.31 -5.44 13.79
N VAL A 194 -6.07 -5.07 13.59
CA VAL A 194 -4.93 -5.86 14.04
C VAL A 194 -4.04 -5.06 14.96
N GLU A 195 -3.40 -5.78 15.81
CA GLU A 195 -2.31 -5.30 16.63
C GLU A 195 -0.99 -5.66 15.97
N TRP A 196 -0.18 -4.65 15.69
CA TRP A 196 1.19 -4.83 15.25
C TRP A 196 2.15 -4.49 16.38
N THR A 197 3.14 -5.38 16.59
CA THR A 197 4.24 -5.10 17.50
C THR A 197 5.54 -5.06 16.70
N VAL A 198 6.24 -3.92 16.77
CA VAL A 198 7.52 -3.66 16.11
C VAL A 198 8.45 -3.06 17.16
N ASP A 199 9.61 -3.65 17.39
CA ASP A 199 10.59 -3.22 18.40
C ASP A 199 9.98 -2.95 19.79
N GLY A 200 9.04 -3.80 20.21
CA GLY A 200 8.35 -3.67 21.51
C GLY A 200 7.28 -2.57 21.55
N GLN A 201 7.07 -1.83 20.50
CA GLN A 201 5.98 -0.87 20.36
C GLN A 201 4.77 -1.53 19.72
N THR A 202 3.59 -1.34 20.30
CA THR A 202 2.34 -1.93 19.84
C THR A 202 1.41 -0.86 19.33
N VAL A 203 0.84 -1.06 18.14
CA VAL A 203 -0.12 -0.17 17.50
C VAL A 203 -1.31 -0.95 16.98
N LEU A 204 -2.47 -0.30 16.94
CA LEU A 204 -3.68 -0.85 16.33
C LEU A 204 -3.83 -0.29 14.92
N LEU A 205 -4.02 -1.18 13.94
CA LEU A 205 -4.26 -0.81 12.56
C LEU A 205 -5.57 -1.41 12.10
N ARG A 206 -6.39 -0.57 11.44
CA ARG A 206 -7.62 -0.98 10.77
C ARG A 206 -7.38 -1.06 9.29
N PHE A 207 -7.85 -2.14 8.70
CA PHE A 207 -7.85 -2.37 7.27
C PHE A 207 -9.26 -2.67 6.78
N TRP A 208 -9.55 -2.29 5.55
CA TRP A 208 -10.78 -2.60 4.85
C TRP A 208 -10.50 -3.60 3.75
N THR A 209 -11.13 -4.77 3.85
CA THR A 209 -11.15 -5.76 2.77
C THR A 209 -12.30 -5.43 1.82
N ARG A 210 -12.00 -5.39 0.54
CA ARG A 210 -12.95 -5.05 -0.51
C ARG A 210 -12.89 -6.12 -1.61
N PRO A 211 -14.02 -6.72 -2.02
CA PRO A 211 -14.01 -7.74 -3.08
C PRO A 211 -13.60 -7.14 -4.42
N LEU A 212 -13.08 -7.98 -5.31
CA LEU A 212 -12.52 -7.52 -6.60
C LEU A 212 -13.53 -6.71 -7.42
N HIS A 213 -14.80 -7.13 -7.49
CA HIS A 213 -15.82 -6.39 -8.23
C HIS A 213 -15.99 -4.96 -7.69
N ALA A 214 -16.04 -4.78 -6.36
CA ALA A 214 -16.20 -3.45 -5.77
C ALA A 214 -14.95 -2.57 -5.96
N MET A 215 -13.76 -3.16 -6.12
CA MET A 215 -12.56 -2.41 -6.53
C MET A 215 -12.71 -1.90 -7.97
N THR A 216 -13.06 -2.79 -8.91
CA THR A 216 -13.21 -2.44 -10.33
C THR A 216 -14.34 -1.45 -10.58
N ASP A 217 -15.46 -1.57 -9.85
CA ASP A 217 -16.56 -0.63 -9.90
C ASP A 217 -16.12 0.77 -9.42
N ALA A 218 -15.37 0.85 -8.31
CA ALA A 218 -14.85 2.12 -7.80
C ALA A 218 -13.90 2.79 -8.80
N PHE A 219 -13.01 2.05 -9.45
CA PHE A 219 -12.11 2.59 -10.47
C PHE A 219 -12.89 3.15 -11.67
N THR A 220 -13.85 2.38 -12.17
CA THR A 220 -14.68 2.79 -13.32
C THR A 220 -15.52 4.03 -12.97
N ALA A 221 -16.14 4.07 -11.79
CA ALA A 221 -16.92 5.21 -11.32
C ALA A 221 -16.09 6.49 -11.18
N ALA A 222 -14.80 6.36 -10.86
CA ALA A 222 -13.88 7.49 -10.75
C ALA A 222 -13.27 7.94 -12.10
N GLY A 223 -13.68 7.35 -13.24
CA GLY A 223 -13.18 7.72 -14.56
C GLY A 223 -11.83 7.10 -14.91
N PHE A 224 -11.57 5.89 -14.42
CA PHE A 224 -10.40 5.11 -14.81
C PHE A 224 -10.77 3.92 -15.68
N ARG A 225 -9.88 3.60 -16.61
CA ARG A 225 -9.88 2.37 -17.38
C ARG A 225 -8.78 1.43 -16.84
N ILE A 226 -9.13 0.20 -16.50
CA ILE A 226 -8.15 -0.81 -16.06
C ILE A 226 -7.38 -1.27 -17.30
N THR A 227 -6.06 -1.11 -17.29
CA THR A 227 -5.17 -1.56 -18.36
C THR A 227 -4.37 -2.80 -17.98
N VAL A 228 -4.07 -2.96 -16.68
CA VAL A 228 -3.37 -4.15 -16.15
C VAL A 228 -4.00 -4.55 -14.82
N ILE A 229 -4.18 -5.86 -14.65
CA ILE A 229 -4.36 -6.51 -13.34
C ILE A 229 -3.20 -7.49 -13.22
N SER A 230 -2.45 -7.48 -12.12
CA SER A 230 -1.25 -8.29 -11.97
C SER A 230 -1.14 -8.93 -10.60
N GLU A 231 -0.70 -10.18 -10.60
CA GLU A 231 -0.37 -11.02 -9.45
C GLU A 231 1.06 -11.56 -9.66
N PRO A 232 2.08 -10.68 -9.56
CA PRO A 232 3.44 -11.07 -9.91
C PRO A 232 4.01 -12.11 -8.92
N PRO A 233 4.94 -12.95 -9.38
CA PRO A 233 5.70 -13.81 -8.49
C PRO A 233 6.65 -12.99 -7.61
N VAL A 234 7.13 -13.62 -6.54
CA VAL A 234 8.24 -13.10 -5.74
C VAL A 234 9.48 -12.94 -6.62
N THR A 235 10.28 -11.91 -6.37
CA THR A 235 11.51 -11.69 -7.14
C THR A 235 12.51 -12.85 -6.94
N PRO A 236 13.22 -13.28 -8.00
CA PRO A 236 14.20 -14.36 -7.91
C PRO A 236 15.32 -14.09 -6.89
N ASP A 237 15.63 -12.82 -6.66
CA ASP A 237 16.70 -12.37 -5.75
C ASP A 237 16.27 -12.37 -4.28
N THR A 238 15.05 -12.80 -3.97
CA THR A 238 14.57 -12.86 -2.58
C THR A 238 15.39 -13.87 -1.77
N PRO A 239 16.03 -13.46 -0.66
CA PRO A 239 16.75 -14.35 0.22
C PRO A 239 15.84 -15.50 0.72
N ARG A 240 16.30 -16.72 0.61
CA ARG A 240 15.50 -17.91 0.98
C ARG A 240 15.06 -17.90 2.43
N GLU A 241 15.88 -17.35 3.32
CA GLU A 241 15.61 -17.21 4.75
C GLU A 241 14.45 -16.26 5.06
N LEU A 242 14.12 -15.35 4.13
CA LEU A 242 12.97 -14.45 4.25
C LEU A 242 11.68 -15.07 3.72
N LEU A 243 11.79 -16.13 2.93
CA LEU A 243 10.61 -16.83 2.42
C LEU A 243 9.94 -17.60 3.55
N PRO A 244 8.61 -17.48 3.69
CA PRO A 244 7.89 -18.34 4.64
C PRO A 244 8.07 -19.82 4.32
N LEU A 245 8.11 -20.66 5.36
CA LEU A 245 8.39 -22.11 5.23
C LEU A 245 7.44 -22.81 4.23
N ASN A 246 6.17 -22.41 4.21
CA ASN A 246 5.16 -22.97 3.31
C ASN A 246 5.25 -22.45 1.87
N VAL A 247 6.11 -21.49 1.60
CA VAL A 247 6.33 -20.88 0.27
C VAL A 247 7.76 -20.94 -0.20
N ALA A 248 8.69 -21.47 0.62
CA ALA A 248 10.11 -21.60 0.27
C ALA A 248 10.34 -22.33 -1.07
N ASP A 249 9.45 -23.25 -1.44
CA ASP A 249 9.47 -23.98 -2.71
C ASP A 249 8.51 -23.39 -3.77
N ARG A 250 7.80 -22.31 -3.45
CA ARG A 250 6.87 -21.63 -4.36
C ARG A 250 7.44 -20.28 -4.76
N GLN A 251 7.41 -19.99 -6.05
CA GLN A 251 7.87 -18.71 -6.59
C GLN A 251 6.79 -17.62 -6.52
N TRP A 252 5.56 -17.98 -6.14
CA TRP A 252 4.42 -17.08 -6.20
C TRP A 252 3.59 -17.12 -4.91
N ILE A 253 3.21 -15.93 -4.42
CA ILE A 253 2.34 -15.71 -3.26
C ILE A 253 1.34 -14.62 -3.62
N PRO A 254 0.05 -14.91 -3.62
CA PRO A 254 -0.98 -13.91 -3.91
C PRO A 254 -1.26 -13.00 -2.69
N CYS A 255 -0.21 -12.32 -2.19
CA CYS A 255 -0.35 -11.42 -1.05
C CYS A 255 -1.04 -10.12 -1.42
N PHE A 256 -0.66 -9.58 -2.58
CA PHE A 256 -1.13 -8.31 -3.08
C PHE A 256 -1.69 -8.47 -4.49
N LEU A 257 -2.62 -7.59 -4.80
CA LEU A 257 -3.18 -7.40 -6.12
C LEU A 257 -2.77 -6.03 -6.63
N PHE A 258 -2.28 -6.00 -7.86
CA PHE A 258 -1.76 -4.79 -8.47
C PHE A 258 -2.60 -4.38 -9.67
N PHE A 259 -2.72 -3.07 -9.86
CA PHE A 259 -3.43 -2.51 -11.00
C PHE A 259 -2.62 -1.41 -11.66
N VAL A 260 -2.76 -1.30 -12.99
CA VAL A 260 -2.46 -0.09 -13.73
C VAL A 260 -3.76 0.40 -14.34
N LEU A 261 -4.12 1.63 -14.00
CA LEU A 261 -5.33 2.30 -14.46
C LEU A 261 -4.93 3.50 -15.29
N GLU A 262 -5.67 3.77 -16.35
CA GLU A 262 -5.51 4.96 -17.18
C GLU A 262 -6.63 5.96 -16.93
N ALA A 263 -6.28 7.22 -16.75
CA ALA A 263 -7.20 8.34 -16.58
C ALA A 263 -7.90 8.64 -17.92
N VAL A 264 -9.22 8.42 -18.02
CA VAL A 264 -10.02 8.66 -19.23
C VAL A 264 -10.85 9.94 -19.11
#